data_27be059cf72bad8e162010adbb58b121
#
_entry.id   27be059cf72bad8e162010adbb58b121
#
_cell.length_a   1.000
_cell.length_b   1.000
_cell.length_c   1.000
_cell.angle_alpha   90.00
_cell.angle_beta   90.00
_cell.angle_gamma   90.00
#
_symmetry.space_group_name_H-M   'P 1'
#
loop_
_entity.id
_entity.type
_entity.pdbx_description
1 polymer ?
#
loop_
_entity_poly.entity_id
_entity_poly.type
_entity_poly.pdbx_seq_one_letter_code
_entity_poly.pdbx_strand_id
1 'polypeptide(L)'
;MLNKEEIKNIIPQRDPFLMIDEVEKYVPGESSIAYKNVNVEEWYFKGHFPGNPIMPGVLITESLAQTGAVEILSMDENKGKNALFGGIDKMKFKI
;
A
#
# COMPACT_ATOMS: atom_id res chain seq x y z
N MET A 1 -13.94 8.07 2.73
CA MET A 1 -12.82 7.52 3.52
C MET A 1 -13.02 6.03 3.74
N LEU A 2 -11.97 5.24 3.59
CA LEU A 2 -12.01 3.80 3.82
C LEU A 2 -11.13 3.42 5.01
N ASN A 3 -11.65 2.58 5.90
CA ASN A 3 -10.85 1.96 6.96
C ASN A 3 -10.22 0.65 6.46
N LYS A 4 -9.44 -0.02 7.30
CA LYS A 4 -8.74 -1.24 6.91
C LYS A 4 -9.68 -2.35 6.43
N GLU A 5 -10.80 -2.55 7.08
CA GLU A 5 -11.75 -3.58 6.69
C GLU A 5 -12.35 -3.31 5.32
N GLU A 6 -12.65 -2.04 5.04
CA GLU A 6 -13.17 -1.64 3.74
C GLU A 6 -12.12 -1.78 2.64
N ILE A 7 -10.85 -1.47 2.95
CA ILE A 7 -9.74 -1.68 2.03
C ILE A 7 -9.61 -3.16 1.68
N LYS A 8 -9.73 -4.05 2.66
CA LYS A 8 -9.64 -5.49 2.43
C LYS A 8 -10.75 -6.02 1.51
N ASN A 9 -11.85 -5.31 1.41
CA ASN A 9 -12.91 -5.68 0.49
C ASN A 9 -12.59 -5.32 -0.97
N ILE A 10 -11.57 -4.50 -1.18
CA ILE A 10 -11.18 -4.04 -2.52
C ILE A 10 -9.91 -4.74 -2.99
N ILE A 11 -8.89 -4.84 -2.13
CA ILE A 11 -7.60 -5.43 -2.50
C ILE A 11 -7.37 -6.75 -1.76
N PRO A 12 -6.58 -7.68 -2.35
CA PRO A 12 -6.38 -9.01 -1.75
C PRO A 12 -5.32 -9.06 -0.66
N GLN A 13 -4.44 -8.07 -0.55
CA GLN A 13 -3.37 -8.07 0.45
C GLN A 13 -3.93 -8.13 1.87
N ARG A 14 -3.22 -8.83 2.74
CA ARG A 14 -3.61 -8.99 4.15
C ARG A 14 -2.39 -8.78 5.04
N ASP A 15 -2.62 -8.49 6.32
CA ASP A 15 -1.54 -8.39 7.28
C ASP A 15 -0.73 -9.67 7.30
N PRO A 16 0.59 -9.62 7.38
CA PRO A 16 1.42 -8.42 7.62
C PRO A 16 1.84 -7.67 6.35
N PHE A 17 1.37 -8.07 5.18
CA PHE A 17 1.78 -7.45 3.91
C PHE A 17 0.86 -6.30 3.47
N LEU A 18 -0.20 -6.03 4.20
CA LEU A 18 -1.06 -4.89 3.93
C LEU A 18 -0.33 -3.61 4.37
N MET A 19 -0.03 -2.74 3.41
CA MET A 19 0.84 -1.57 3.63
C MET A 19 0.11 -0.24 3.60
N ILE A 20 -1.21 -0.24 3.74
CA ILE A 20 -2.00 0.99 3.90
C ILE A 20 -3.01 0.79 5.01
N ASP A 21 -3.22 1.83 5.81
CA ASP A 21 -4.12 1.74 6.95
C ASP A 21 -5.45 2.42 6.71
N GLU A 22 -5.46 3.42 5.84
CA GLU A 22 -6.65 4.24 5.61
C GLU A 22 -6.58 4.85 4.22
N VAL A 23 -7.71 4.95 3.55
CA VAL A 23 -7.83 5.69 2.29
C VAL A 23 -8.66 6.93 2.57
N GLU A 24 -8.06 8.12 2.40
CA GLU A 24 -8.73 9.38 2.65
C GLU A 24 -9.83 9.61 1.62
N LYS A 25 -9.50 9.43 0.35
CA LYS A 25 -10.46 9.51 -0.74
C LYS A 25 -9.90 8.79 -1.97
N TYR A 26 -10.81 8.35 -2.82
CA TYR A 26 -10.43 7.72 -4.08
C TYR A 26 -11.50 7.97 -5.13
N VAL A 27 -11.06 8.06 -6.38
CA VAL A 27 -11.94 8.14 -7.53
C VAL A 27 -11.57 6.98 -8.45
N PRO A 28 -12.44 5.98 -8.62
CA PRO A 28 -12.12 4.79 -9.40
C PRO A 28 -11.57 5.14 -10.79
N GLY A 29 -10.40 4.60 -11.10
CA GLY A 29 -9.73 4.83 -12.38
C GLY A 29 -9.01 6.16 -12.51
N GLU A 30 -9.04 7.03 -11.49
CA GLU A 30 -8.45 8.37 -11.60
C GLU A 30 -7.42 8.67 -10.53
N SER A 31 -7.76 8.50 -9.25
CA SER A 31 -6.87 8.90 -8.15
C SER A 31 -7.16 8.16 -6.86
N SER A 32 -6.17 8.15 -5.96
CA SER A 32 -6.32 7.58 -4.63
C SER A 32 -5.29 8.21 -3.71
N ILE A 33 -5.73 8.54 -2.48
CA ILE A 33 -4.87 9.07 -1.42
C ILE A 33 -5.04 8.18 -0.21
N ALA A 34 -3.94 7.61 0.25
CA ALA A 34 -3.95 6.69 1.37
C ALA A 34 -2.89 7.04 2.40
N TYR A 35 -3.03 6.49 3.60
CA TYR A 35 -2.09 6.68 4.69
C TYR A 35 -1.62 5.35 5.24
N LYS A 36 -0.36 5.31 5.64
CA LYS A 36 0.20 4.22 6.42
C LYS A 36 0.83 4.78 7.68
N ASN A 37 0.38 4.27 8.82
CA ASN A 37 1.01 4.57 10.10
C ASN A 37 2.25 3.71 10.25
N VAL A 38 3.42 4.32 10.41
CA VAL A 38 4.68 3.61 10.56
C VAL A 38 4.98 3.44 12.04
N ASN A 39 5.06 2.19 12.49
CA ASN A 39 5.31 1.83 13.87
C ASN A 39 6.59 1.02 13.97
N VAL A 40 7.48 1.38 14.92
CA VAL A 40 8.78 0.71 15.06
C VAL A 40 8.66 -0.77 15.43
N GLU A 41 7.49 -1.21 15.89
CA GLU A 41 7.23 -2.62 16.20
C GLU A 41 6.87 -3.46 14.98
N GLU A 42 6.72 -2.85 13.81
CA GLU A 42 6.40 -3.60 12.60
C GLU A 42 7.55 -4.54 12.24
N TRP A 43 7.17 -5.67 11.62
CA TRP A 43 8.05 -6.82 11.41
C TRP A 43 9.35 -6.50 10.68
N TYR A 44 9.33 -5.58 9.71
CA TYR A 44 10.51 -5.29 8.88
C TYR A 44 11.59 -4.51 9.63
N PHE A 45 11.25 -3.81 10.71
CA PHE A 45 12.24 -3.03 11.45
C PHE A 45 13.21 -3.90 12.26
N LYS A 46 12.89 -5.14 12.51
CA LYS A 46 13.81 -6.06 13.22
C LYS A 46 15.11 -6.23 12.47
N GLY A 47 15.06 -6.23 11.16
CA GLY A 47 16.23 -6.40 10.32
C GLY A 47 16.65 -5.15 9.58
N HIS A 48 15.82 -4.12 9.53
CA HIS A 48 16.10 -2.94 8.70
C HIS A 48 15.92 -1.64 9.49
N PHE A 49 16.76 -1.32 10.44
CA PHE A 49 17.93 -2.04 10.88
C PHE A 49 17.91 -2.20 12.40
N PRO A 50 18.59 -3.19 12.99
CA PRO A 50 18.61 -3.35 14.44
C PRO A 50 19.06 -2.07 15.14
N GLY A 51 18.21 -1.54 16.04
CA GLY A 51 18.50 -0.29 16.77
C GLY A 51 18.40 0.98 15.95
N ASN A 52 18.09 0.89 14.67
CA ASN A 52 17.97 2.05 13.77
C ASN A 52 16.86 1.79 12.75
N PRO A 53 15.59 1.95 13.16
CA PRO A 53 14.46 1.61 12.29
C PRO A 53 14.32 2.56 11.10
N ILE A 54 14.43 2.00 9.91
CA ILE A 54 14.24 2.73 8.66
C ILE A 54 13.27 1.91 7.81
N MET A 55 12.19 2.51 7.36
CA MET A 55 11.23 1.80 6.50
C MET A 55 11.89 1.45 5.17
N PRO A 56 11.92 0.16 4.79
CA PRO A 56 12.51 -0.23 3.52
C PRO A 56 11.85 0.48 2.35
N GLY A 57 12.67 1.03 1.42
CA GLY A 57 12.15 1.76 0.27
C GLY A 57 11.22 0.91 -0.58
N VAL A 58 11.54 -0.38 -0.73
CA VAL A 58 10.68 -1.28 -1.51
C VAL A 58 9.29 -1.43 -0.89
N LEU A 59 9.15 -1.30 0.43
CA LEU A 59 7.85 -1.35 1.09
C LEU A 59 7.08 -0.02 0.95
N ILE A 60 7.78 1.10 0.85
CA ILE A 60 7.16 2.37 0.50
C ILE A 60 6.56 2.27 -0.90
N THR A 61 7.32 1.67 -1.83
CA THR A 61 6.83 1.41 -3.19
C THR A 61 5.62 0.49 -3.16
N GLU A 62 5.65 -0.55 -2.33
CA GLU A 62 4.52 -1.46 -2.19
C GLU A 62 3.28 -0.74 -1.66
N SER A 63 3.44 0.18 -0.69
CA SER A 63 2.33 1.01 -0.19
C SER A 63 1.69 1.82 -1.32
N LEU A 64 2.52 2.40 -2.19
CA LEU A 64 2.03 3.16 -3.34
C LEU A 64 1.30 2.25 -4.33
N ALA A 65 1.82 1.05 -4.56
CA ALA A 65 1.19 0.09 -5.44
C ALA A 65 -0.18 -0.35 -4.91
N GLN A 66 -0.29 -0.57 -3.60
CA GLN A 66 -1.56 -0.93 -2.97
C GLN A 66 -2.56 0.23 -3.04
N THR A 67 -2.10 1.46 -2.87
CA THR A 67 -2.93 2.65 -3.04
C THR A 67 -3.48 2.73 -4.46
N GLY A 68 -2.63 2.48 -5.47
CA GLY A 68 -3.06 2.42 -6.86
C GLY A 68 -4.00 1.26 -7.13
N ALA A 69 -3.81 0.13 -6.44
CA ALA A 69 -4.71 -1.02 -6.57
C ALA A 69 -6.12 -0.69 -6.07
N VAL A 70 -6.25 0.09 -5.00
CA VAL A 70 -7.57 0.54 -4.53
C VAL A 70 -8.28 1.32 -5.63
N GLU A 71 -7.58 2.22 -6.30
CA GLU A 71 -8.13 3.02 -7.39
C GLU A 71 -8.61 2.13 -8.54
N ILE A 72 -7.81 1.17 -8.97
CA ILE A 72 -8.10 0.34 -10.13
C ILE A 72 -9.14 -0.73 -9.82
N LEU A 73 -9.01 -1.41 -8.67
CA LEU A 73 -9.89 -2.52 -8.31
C LEU A 73 -11.25 -2.06 -7.78
N SER A 74 -11.41 -0.78 -7.47
CA SER A 74 -12.70 -0.23 -7.09
C SER A 74 -13.58 0.07 -8.30
N MET A 75 -13.03 0.02 -9.52
CA MET A 75 -13.84 0.13 -10.74
C MET A 75 -14.74 -1.10 -10.87
N ASP A 76 -15.98 -0.91 -11.25
CA ASP A 76 -16.96 -2.01 -11.35
C ASP A 76 -16.47 -3.16 -12.24
N GLU A 77 -15.83 -2.84 -13.35
CA GLU A 77 -15.31 -3.82 -14.31
C GLU A 77 -14.14 -4.65 -13.77
N ASN A 78 -13.51 -4.19 -12.67
CA ASN A 78 -12.34 -4.84 -12.10
C ASN A 78 -12.62 -5.55 -10.76
N LYS A 79 -13.85 -5.49 -10.26
CA LYS A 79 -14.18 -6.13 -8.98
C LYS A 79 -13.87 -7.62 -9.01
N GLY A 80 -13.22 -8.09 -7.97
CA GLY A 80 -12.82 -9.51 -7.84
C GLY A 80 -11.54 -9.88 -8.56
N LYS A 81 -10.90 -8.95 -9.27
CA LYS A 81 -9.61 -9.18 -9.92
C LYS A 81 -8.44 -8.90 -8.96
N ASN A 82 -7.26 -9.39 -9.30
CA ASN A 82 -6.03 -9.08 -8.59
C ASN A 82 -5.17 -8.16 -9.44
N ALA A 83 -4.57 -7.16 -8.82
CA ALA A 83 -3.61 -6.29 -9.47
C ALA A 83 -2.21 -6.74 -9.09
N LEU A 84 -1.37 -7.03 -10.09
CA LEU A 84 0.00 -7.45 -9.88
C LEU A 84 0.94 -6.32 -10.28
N PHE A 85 2.03 -6.17 -9.51
CA PHE A 85 3.05 -5.17 -9.79
C PHE A 85 3.86 -5.61 -11.00
N GLY A 86 3.72 -4.90 -12.13
CA GLY A 86 4.36 -5.28 -13.38
C GLY A 86 5.77 -4.72 -13.58
N GLY A 87 6.15 -3.70 -12.81
CA GLY A 87 7.50 -3.13 -12.94
C GLY A 87 7.62 -1.77 -12.29
N ILE A 88 8.86 -1.33 -12.16
CA ILE A 88 9.22 -0.02 -11.62
C ILE A 88 10.18 0.65 -12.59
N ASP A 89 9.92 1.92 -12.92
CA ASP A 89 10.82 2.70 -13.76
C ASP A 89 11.20 3.99 -13.03
N LYS A 90 12.51 4.23 -12.92
CA LYS A 90 13.10 5.46 -12.39
C LYS A 90 12.66 5.82 -10.97
N MET A 91 12.53 4.81 -10.11
CA MET A 91 12.25 5.04 -8.70
C MET A 91 13.48 5.56 -7.97
N LYS A 92 13.32 6.64 -7.19
CA LYS A 92 14.40 7.18 -6.36
C LYS A 92 13.89 7.40 -4.94
N PHE A 93 14.72 7.05 -3.97
CA PHE A 93 14.46 7.29 -2.56
C PHE A 93 15.39 8.39 -2.07
N LYS A 94 14.80 9.44 -1.49
CA LYS A 94 15.57 10.57 -0.97
C LYS A 94 15.50 10.59 0.54
N ILE A 95 16.63 10.91 1.14
CA ILE A 95 16.75 11.02 2.60
C ILE A 95 16.47 12.45 3.03
#